data_6b9a3db3d63a8c529f4d38c0acbbb456
#
_entry.id   6b9a3db3d63a8c529f4d38c0acbbb456
#
_cell.length_a   1.000
_cell.length_b   1.000
_cell.length_c   1.000
_cell.angle_alpha   90.00
_cell.angle_beta   90.00
_cell.angle_gamma   90.00
#
_symmetry.space_group_name_H-M   'P 1'
#
loop_
_entity.id
_entity.type
_entity.pdbx_description
1 polymer ?
#
loop_
_entity_poly.entity_id
_entity_poly.type
_entity_poly.pdbx_seq_one_letter_code
_entity_poly.pdbx_strand_id
1 'polypeptide(L)'
;MEKAYSTNGEEYNYTDADEALQAMADDDALHEGATYYEIDTEAVQLADYLSADRMLEAAEERLYDDIGEAAEDAFAANKEAMDELSSLLSAWAEKHLTGHYWKCVGKARELKVTAADVAQYAP
;
A
#
# COMPACT_ATOMS: atom_id res chain seq x y z
N MET A 1 7.14 5.53 -7.90
CA MET A 1 6.31 6.72 -7.58
C MET A 1 6.75 7.22 -6.21
N GLU A 2 7.08 8.49 -6.08
CA GLU A 2 7.54 9.06 -4.80
C GLU A 2 6.43 9.76 -4.04
N LYS A 3 5.42 10.23 -4.74
CA LYS A 3 4.30 10.98 -4.16
C LYS A 3 2.99 10.58 -4.80
N ALA A 4 1.92 10.73 -4.03
CA ALA A 4 0.56 10.57 -4.52
C ALA A 4 -0.27 11.79 -4.16
N TYR A 5 -1.32 12.04 -4.92
CA TYR A 5 -2.17 13.23 -4.79
C TYR A 5 -3.64 12.83 -4.65
N SER A 6 -4.38 13.68 -3.94
CA SER A 6 -5.80 13.46 -3.69
C SER A 6 -6.56 14.78 -3.84
N THR A 7 -7.77 14.70 -4.34
CA THR A 7 -8.69 15.83 -4.41
C THR A 7 -9.59 15.92 -3.17
N ASN A 8 -9.66 14.88 -2.37
CA ASN A 8 -10.55 14.80 -1.19
C ASN A 8 -9.85 14.52 0.15
N GLY A 9 -8.54 14.25 0.12
CA GLY A 9 -7.78 13.93 1.32
C GLY A 9 -7.94 12.49 1.83
N GLU A 10 -8.70 11.67 1.14
CA GLU A 10 -8.97 10.28 1.53
C GLU A 10 -8.38 9.27 0.56
N GLU A 11 -8.54 9.50 -0.73
CA GLU A 11 -8.09 8.59 -1.79
C GLU A 11 -6.98 9.25 -2.61
N TYR A 12 -5.77 8.69 -2.53
CA TYR A 12 -4.58 9.21 -3.21
C TYR A 12 -4.34 8.46 -4.52
N ASN A 13 -5.23 8.69 -5.49
CA ASN A 13 -5.27 7.96 -6.75
C ASN A 13 -4.44 8.58 -7.89
N TYR A 14 -3.89 9.77 -7.69
CA TYR A 14 -3.15 10.49 -8.72
C TYR A 14 -1.65 10.43 -8.47
N THR A 15 -0.87 10.27 -9.54
CA THR A 15 0.58 10.10 -9.45
C THR A 15 1.34 11.42 -9.52
N ASP A 16 0.70 12.48 -10.00
CA ASP A 16 1.28 13.82 -10.02
C ASP A 16 0.20 14.89 -9.79
N ALA A 17 0.66 16.11 -9.53
CA ALA A 17 -0.22 17.24 -9.27
C ALA A 17 -1.08 17.58 -10.50
N ASP A 18 -0.53 17.42 -11.70
CA ASP A 18 -1.27 17.73 -12.94
C ASP A 18 -2.50 16.85 -13.09
N GLU A 19 -2.40 15.56 -12.79
CA GLU A 19 -3.54 14.65 -12.82
C GLU A 19 -4.63 15.05 -11.82
N ALA A 20 -4.24 15.44 -10.61
CA ALA A 20 -5.18 15.87 -9.58
C ALA A 20 -5.89 17.17 -10.00
N LEU A 21 -5.14 18.13 -10.50
CA LEU A 21 -5.69 19.42 -10.96
C LEU A 21 -6.64 19.23 -12.16
N GLN A 22 -6.28 18.35 -13.10
CA GLN A 22 -7.14 18.02 -14.23
C GLN A 22 -8.45 17.38 -13.78
N ALA A 23 -8.38 16.48 -12.78
CA ALA A 23 -9.58 15.86 -12.21
C ALA A 23 -10.48 16.91 -11.57
N MET A 24 -9.90 17.89 -10.87
CA MET A 24 -10.67 19.01 -10.28
C MET A 24 -11.33 19.85 -11.37
N ALA A 25 -10.64 20.10 -12.49
CA ALA A 25 -11.23 20.83 -13.63
C ALA A 25 -12.39 20.06 -14.23
N ASP A 26 -12.25 18.75 -14.40
CA ASP A 26 -13.29 17.88 -14.96
C ASP A 26 -14.55 17.85 -14.08
N ASP A 27 -14.38 18.01 -12.77
CA ASP A 27 -15.48 18.02 -11.77
C ASP A 27 -16.00 19.44 -11.46
N ASP A 28 -15.58 20.44 -12.21
CA ASP A 28 -15.91 21.85 -11.99
C ASP A 28 -15.52 22.35 -10.57
N ALA A 29 -14.49 21.74 -10.00
CA ALA A 29 -14.00 22.07 -8.65
C ALA A 29 -12.70 22.88 -8.66
N LEU A 30 -12.17 23.20 -9.84
CA LEU A 30 -10.91 23.93 -9.98
C LEU A 30 -11.15 25.44 -9.87
N HIS A 31 -10.81 26.02 -8.72
CA HIS A 31 -10.83 27.45 -8.50
C HIS A 31 -9.68 27.86 -7.58
N GLU A 32 -9.26 29.11 -7.69
CA GLU A 32 -8.20 29.65 -6.83
C GLU A 32 -8.57 29.48 -5.35
N GLY A 33 -7.64 28.94 -4.56
CA GLY A 33 -7.84 28.69 -3.14
C GLY A 33 -8.45 27.33 -2.81
N ALA A 34 -8.89 26.56 -3.80
CA ALA A 34 -9.35 25.18 -3.57
C ALA A 34 -8.20 24.33 -3.03
N THR A 35 -8.52 23.37 -2.21
CA THR A 35 -7.52 22.52 -1.56
C THR A 35 -7.41 21.17 -2.27
N TYR A 36 -6.18 20.69 -2.44
CA TYR A 36 -5.90 19.30 -2.78
C TYR A 36 -4.72 18.83 -1.91
N TYR A 37 -4.34 17.57 -2.01
CA TYR A 37 -3.45 16.99 -1.02
C TYR A 37 -2.31 16.21 -1.69
N GLU A 38 -1.16 16.23 -1.05
CA GLU A 38 0.02 15.51 -1.46
C GLU A 38 0.52 14.65 -0.29
N ILE A 39 0.93 13.42 -0.58
CA ILE A 39 1.53 12.55 0.43
C ILE A 39 2.70 11.81 -0.18
N ASP A 40 3.70 11.51 0.65
CA ASP A 40 4.82 10.69 0.23
C ASP A 40 4.40 9.23 0.09
N THR A 41 5.04 8.52 -0.81
CA THR A 41 4.80 7.10 -1.01
C THR A 41 6.08 6.30 -0.89
N GLU A 42 5.92 5.03 -0.64
CA GLU A 42 7.01 4.07 -0.50
C GLU A 42 6.66 2.81 -1.25
N ALA A 43 7.61 2.25 -1.98
CA ALA A 43 7.41 1.02 -2.72
C ALA A 43 7.09 -0.14 -1.76
N VAL A 44 6.11 -0.96 -2.14
CA VAL A 44 5.73 -2.14 -1.38
C VAL A 44 6.48 -3.35 -1.91
N GLN A 45 7.12 -4.10 -1.02
CA GLN A 45 7.71 -5.39 -1.35
C GLN A 45 6.70 -6.47 -1.01
N LEU A 46 6.13 -7.12 -2.00
CA LEU A 46 5.07 -8.11 -1.78
C LEU A 46 5.53 -9.28 -0.91
N ALA A 47 6.81 -9.64 -0.99
CA ALA A 47 7.39 -10.70 -0.14
C ALA A 47 7.27 -10.40 1.36
N ASP A 48 7.26 -9.12 1.75
CA ASP A 48 7.16 -8.73 3.16
C ASP A 48 5.81 -9.07 3.77
N TYR A 49 4.79 -9.30 2.94
CA TYR A 49 3.46 -9.69 3.37
C TYR A 49 3.28 -11.21 3.50
N LEU A 50 4.29 -11.98 3.12
CA LEU A 50 4.30 -13.43 3.22
C LEU A 50 5.12 -13.83 4.43
N SER A 51 4.47 -13.94 5.58
CA SER A 51 5.13 -14.26 6.84
C SER A 51 5.09 -15.76 7.12
N ALA A 52 6.26 -16.37 7.29
CA ALA A 52 6.38 -17.77 7.68
C ALA A 52 5.72 -18.01 9.05
N ASP A 53 5.95 -17.11 10.01
CA ASP A 53 5.34 -17.19 11.35
C ASP A 53 3.83 -17.22 11.29
N ARG A 54 3.24 -16.27 10.56
CA ARG A 54 1.78 -16.17 10.44
C ARG A 54 1.17 -17.35 9.70
N MET A 55 1.88 -17.87 8.71
CA MET A 55 1.43 -19.05 7.98
C MET A 55 1.35 -20.25 8.90
N LEU A 56 2.36 -20.48 9.73
CA LEU A 56 2.39 -21.60 10.66
C LEU A 56 1.38 -21.42 11.81
N GLU A 57 1.20 -20.19 12.30
CA GLU A 57 0.17 -19.85 13.28
C GLU A 57 -1.23 -20.16 12.74
N ALA A 58 -1.52 -19.76 11.52
CA ALA A 58 -2.81 -20.03 10.89
C ALA A 58 -3.05 -21.53 10.71
N ALA A 59 -1.99 -22.29 10.34
CA ALA A 59 -2.07 -23.73 10.21
C ALA A 59 -2.37 -24.39 11.55
N GLU A 60 -1.73 -23.94 12.62
CA GLU A 60 -1.97 -24.46 13.98
C GLU A 60 -3.40 -24.18 14.44
N GLU A 61 -3.92 -22.98 14.20
CA GLU A 61 -5.29 -22.62 14.54
C GLU A 61 -6.30 -23.54 13.83
N ARG A 62 -6.07 -23.82 12.55
CA ARG A 62 -6.94 -24.71 11.78
C ARG A 62 -6.89 -26.14 12.30
N LEU A 63 -5.70 -26.63 12.66
CA LEU A 63 -5.55 -27.93 13.24
C LEU A 63 -6.19 -28.00 14.62
N TYR A 64 -6.06 -26.95 15.42
CA TYR A 64 -6.70 -26.85 16.74
C TYR A 64 -8.22 -26.97 16.63
N ASP A 65 -8.82 -26.37 15.61
CA ASP A 65 -10.27 -26.49 15.37
C ASP A 65 -10.69 -27.94 15.11
N ASP A 66 -9.80 -28.74 14.54
CA ASP A 66 -10.08 -30.16 14.21
C ASP A 66 -9.81 -31.11 15.38
N ILE A 67 -8.69 -30.92 16.10
CA ILE A 67 -8.24 -31.88 17.14
C ILE A 67 -8.05 -31.29 18.53
N GLY A 68 -8.26 -30.00 18.72
CA GLY A 68 -8.14 -29.34 20.02
C GLY A 68 -6.71 -29.24 20.53
N GLU A 69 -6.52 -29.35 21.85
CA GLU A 69 -5.23 -29.14 22.52
C GLU A 69 -4.10 -30.03 21.99
N ALA A 70 -4.39 -31.15 21.38
CA ALA A 70 -3.38 -31.99 20.75
C ALA A 70 -2.64 -31.30 19.61
N ALA A 71 -3.18 -30.18 19.09
CA ALA A 71 -2.55 -29.38 18.05
C ALA A 71 -1.43 -28.47 18.57
N GLU A 72 -1.34 -28.23 19.88
CA GLU A 72 -0.32 -27.35 20.44
C GLU A 72 1.07 -27.80 20.01
N ASP A 73 1.88 -26.84 19.55
CA ASP A 73 3.25 -27.02 19.08
C ASP A 73 3.42 -27.93 17.83
N ALA A 74 2.31 -28.31 17.18
CA ALA A 74 2.39 -29.16 15.99
C ALA A 74 3.16 -28.51 14.84
N PHE A 75 3.10 -27.18 14.73
CA PHE A 75 3.81 -26.41 13.72
C PHE A 75 5.01 -25.63 14.27
N ALA A 76 5.48 -25.97 15.46
CA ALA A 76 6.66 -25.34 16.02
C ALA A 76 7.90 -25.71 15.20
N ALA A 77 8.71 -24.73 14.85
CA ALA A 77 9.92 -24.93 14.09
C ALA A 77 11.05 -24.11 14.72
N ASN A 78 12.29 -24.61 14.62
CA ASN A 78 13.43 -23.87 15.12
C ASN A 78 13.78 -22.70 14.19
N LYS A 79 14.72 -21.85 14.61
CA LYS A 79 15.11 -20.67 13.85
C LYS A 79 15.59 -21.01 12.44
N GLU A 80 16.40 -22.04 12.30
CA GLU A 80 16.93 -22.46 10.98
C GLU A 80 15.81 -22.83 10.03
N ALA A 81 14.83 -23.62 10.51
CA ALA A 81 13.67 -24.02 9.71
C ALA A 81 12.81 -22.81 9.35
N MET A 82 12.62 -21.88 10.27
CA MET A 82 11.87 -20.65 10.01
C MET A 82 12.58 -19.78 8.97
N ASP A 83 13.88 -19.63 9.07
CA ASP A 83 14.68 -18.85 8.11
C ASP A 83 14.63 -19.51 6.71
N GLU A 84 14.68 -20.82 6.64
CA GLU A 84 14.54 -21.56 5.38
C GLU A 84 13.18 -21.30 4.73
N LEU A 85 12.11 -21.41 5.51
CA LEU A 85 10.76 -21.16 4.99
C LEU A 85 10.60 -19.70 4.52
N SER A 86 11.11 -18.74 5.30
CA SER A 86 11.08 -17.32 4.92
C SER A 86 11.83 -17.06 3.62
N SER A 87 12.99 -17.69 3.43
CA SER A 87 13.77 -17.60 2.21
C SER A 87 13.04 -18.18 1.00
N LEU A 88 12.38 -19.31 1.18
CA LEU A 88 11.57 -19.94 0.14
C LEU A 88 10.39 -19.06 -0.28
N LEU A 89 9.70 -18.45 0.69
CA LEU A 89 8.60 -17.53 0.42
C LEU A 89 9.06 -16.28 -0.34
N SER A 90 10.18 -15.69 0.07
CA SER A 90 10.76 -14.52 -0.59
C SER A 90 11.17 -14.82 -2.02
N ALA A 91 11.85 -15.93 -2.25
CA ALA A 91 12.29 -16.34 -3.59
C ALA A 91 11.10 -16.63 -4.50
N TRP A 92 10.07 -17.27 -3.98
CA TRP A 92 8.85 -17.57 -4.73
C TRP A 92 8.13 -16.27 -5.10
N ALA A 93 8.02 -15.33 -4.14
CA ALA A 93 7.38 -14.04 -4.37
C ALA A 93 8.11 -13.22 -5.46
N GLU A 94 9.44 -13.14 -5.39
CA GLU A 94 10.24 -12.44 -6.40
C GLU A 94 10.05 -13.03 -7.79
N LYS A 95 9.90 -14.35 -7.89
CA LYS A 95 9.74 -15.04 -9.17
C LYS A 95 8.33 -14.89 -9.76
N HIS A 96 7.30 -14.91 -8.93
CA HIS A 96 5.92 -15.04 -9.38
C HIS A 96 5.04 -13.80 -9.18
N LEU A 97 5.41 -12.92 -8.25
CA LEU A 97 4.64 -11.72 -7.97
C LEU A 97 5.33 -10.50 -8.59
N THR A 98 4.81 -10.03 -9.70
CA THR A 98 5.45 -9.00 -10.52
C THR A 98 4.77 -7.63 -10.46
N GLY A 99 3.74 -7.49 -9.65
CA GLY A 99 3.03 -6.22 -9.51
C GLY A 99 3.87 -5.16 -8.82
N HIS A 100 3.64 -3.91 -9.18
CA HIS A 100 4.28 -2.75 -8.55
C HIS A 100 3.23 -1.99 -7.76
N TYR A 101 3.44 -1.88 -6.46
CA TYR A 101 2.50 -1.26 -5.53
C TYR A 101 3.21 -0.24 -4.66
N TRP A 102 2.46 0.76 -4.21
CA TRP A 102 2.96 1.87 -3.42
C TRP A 102 2.01 2.10 -2.25
N LYS A 103 2.56 2.41 -1.10
CA LYS A 103 1.74 2.79 0.06
C LYS A 103 2.03 4.23 0.43
N CYS A 104 1.02 4.93 0.91
CA CYS A 104 1.17 6.28 1.44
C CYS A 104 1.83 6.23 2.80
N VAL A 105 2.80 7.12 3.04
CA VAL A 105 3.55 7.18 4.30
C VAL A 105 3.62 8.61 4.81
N GLY A 106 3.62 8.77 6.13
CA GLY A 106 3.74 10.07 6.76
C GLY A 106 2.46 10.89 6.71
N LYS A 107 2.61 12.19 6.84
CA LYS A 107 1.50 13.14 6.85
C LYS A 107 1.26 13.72 5.47
N ALA A 108 -0.02 13.83 5.12
CA ALA A 108 -0.42 14.52 3.91
C ALA A 108 -0.22 16.03 4.07
N ARG A 109 0.14 16.68 3.00
CA ARG A 109 0.28 18.13 2.92
C ARG A 109 -0.90 18.70 2.15
N GLU A 110 -1.47 19.80 2.65
CA GLU A 110 -2.49 20.54 1.93
C GLU A 110 -1.83 21.47 0.92
N LEU A 111 -2.31 21.44 -0.31
CA LEU A 111 -1.87 22.33 -1.37
C LEU A 111 -3.07 23.16 -1.81
N LYS A 112 -2.79 24.39 -2.25
CA LYS A 112 -3.83 25.31 -2.72
C LYS A 112 -3.72 25.52 -4.23
N VAL A 113 -4.86 25.49 -4.88
CA VAL A 113 -4.96 25.82 -6.31
C VAL A 113 -4.62 27.31 -6.47
N THR A 114 -3.71 27.60 -7.39
CA THR A 114 -3.30 28.98 -7.70
C THR A 114 -4.05 29.51 -8.92
N ALA A 115 -4.00 30.83 -9.12
CA ALA A 115 -4.55 31.44 -10.34
C ALA A 115 -3.90 30.88 -11.61
N ALA A 116 -2.59 30.58 -11.55
CA ALA A 116 -1.87 29.98 -12.66
C ALA A 116 -2.38 28.56 -12.96
N ASP A 117 -2.71 27.78 -11.94
CA ASP A 117 -3.29 26.44 -12.09
C ASP A 117 -4.65 26.52 -12.78
N VAL A 118 -5.49 27.46 -12.37
CA VAL A 118 -6.81 27.67 -12.99
C VAL A 118 -6.64 28.02 -14.47
N ALA A 119 -5.73 28.93 -14.79
CA ALA A 119 -5.47 29.33 -16.17
C ALA A 119 -4.98 28.18 -17.05
N GLN A 120 -4.17 27.29 -16.48
CA GLN A 120 -3.58 26.15 -17.20
C GLN A 120 -4.60 25.07 -17.54
N TYR A 121 -5.53 24.78 -16.63
CA TYR A 121 -6.49 23.68 -16.77
C TYR A 121 -7.92 24.10 -17.08
N ALA A 122 -8.20 25.40 -17.11
CA ALA A 122 -9.52 25.89 -17.48
C ALA A 122 -9.80 25.57 -18.95
N PRO A 123 -11.03 25.15 -19.29
CA PRO A 123 -11.42 24.91 -20.68
C PRO A 123 -11.43 26.17 -21.53
#